data_6dd60e208742ce9d0ce61d0965d0118e
#
_entry.id   6dd60e208742ce9d0ce61d0965d0118e
#
_cell.length_a   1.000
_cell.length_b   1.000
_cell.length_c   1.000
_cell.angle_alpha   90.00
_cell.angle_beta   90.00
_cell.angle_gamma   90.00
#
_symmetry.space_group_name_H-M   'P 1'
#
loop_
_entity.id
_entity.type
_entity.pdbx_description
1 polymer ?
#
loop_
_entity_poly.entity_id
_entity_poly.type
_entity_poly.pdbx_seq_one_letter_code
_entity_poly.pdbx_strand_id
1 'polypeptide(L)'
;MIREEPYPNKLVERDISEIDDGVIANDAVLCGVHGAIVVSGIYRDKKSREAWEKMRENPCIGVTFDLYDLAICFLDTSIYKQHYILNF
;
A
#
# COMPACT_ATOMS: atom_id res chain seq x y z
N MET A 1 20.60 25.79 -2.10
CA MET A 1 21.04 24.56 -1.50
C MET A 1 20.04 23.43 -1.74
N ILE A 2 20.54 22.32 -2.09
CA ILE A 2 19.70 21.19 -2.35
C ILE A 2 19.43 20.43 -1.08
N ARG A 3 18.19 20.16 -0.87
CA ARG A 3 17.80 19.37 0.26
C ARG A 3 17.69 17.94 -0.12
N GLU A 4 18.44 17.11 0.55
CA GLU A 4 18.36 15.70 0.36
C GLU A 4 17.27 15.15 1.23
N GLU A 5 16.49 14.27 0.67
CA GLU A 5 15.56 13.51 1.46
C GLU A 5 16.34 12.52 2.29
N PRO A 6 16.16 12.50 3.60
CA PRO A 6 16.95 11.59 4.44
C PRO A 6 16.56 10.13 4.27
N TYR A 7 15.48 9.83 3.60
CA TYR A 7 15.02 8.47 3.39
C TYR A 7 14.21 8.40 2.11
N PRO A 8 14.06 7.21 1.55
CA PRO A 8 13.29 7.06 0.32
C PRO A 8 11.85 7.49 0.52
N ASN A 9 11.34 8.13 -0.50
CA ASN A 9 9.99 8.64 -0.51
C ASN A 9 9.33 8.08 -1.74
N LYS A 10 9.42 6.78 -1.91
CA LYS A 10 9.06 6.15 -3.16
C LYS A 10 7.64 5.67 -3.16
N LEU A 11 7.07 5.70 -4.33
CA LEU A 11 5.75 5.21 -4.61
C LEU A 11 5.88 4.08 -5.61
N VAL A 12 5.28 2.95 -5.30
CA VAL A 12 5.28 1.79 -6.18
C VAL A 12 3.85 1.53 -6.62
N GLU A 13 3.66 1.23 -7.91
CA GLU A 13 2.34 0.91 -8.43
C GLU A 13 2.27 -0.56 -8.76
N ARG A 14 1.21 -1.20 -8.30
CA ARG A 14 1.00 -2.63 -8.51
C ARG A 14 -0.45 -2.90 -8.87
N ASP A 15 -0.67 -3.93 -9.67
CA ASP A 15 -2.02 -4.48 -9.80
C ASP A 15 -2.24 -5.47 -8.67
N ILE A 16 -3.47 -5.59 -8.19
CA ILE A 16 -3.76 -6.48 -7.06
C ILE A 16 -3.37 -7.93 -7.37
N SER A 17 -3.39 -8.33 -8.64
CA SER A 17 -3.01 -9.67 -9.03
C SER A 17 -1.53 -9.96 -8.81
N GLU A 18 -0.72 -8.92 -8.66
CA GLU A 18 0.72 -9.06 -8.43
C GLU A 18 1.08 -9.15 -6.95
N ILE A 19 0.12 -8.90 -6.08
CA ILE A 19 0.40 -8.71 -4.66
C ILE A 19 0.40 -10.04 -3.93
N ASP A 20 1.44 -10.29 -3.17
CA ASP A 20 1.49 -11.33 -2.15
C ASP A 20 2.38 -10.82 -1.02
N ASP A 21 2.51 -11.61 0.04
CA ASP A 21 3.29 -11.16 1.20
C ASP A 21 4.74 -10.89 0.86
N GLY A 22 5.30 -11.67 -0.06
CA GLY A 22 6.68 -11.45 -0.49
C GLY A 22 6.87 -10.15 -1.23
N VAL A 23 5.92 -9.80 -2.10
CA VAL A 23 5.96 -8.54 -2.84
C VAL A 23 5.83 -7.37 -1.87
N ILE A 24 4.91 -7.46 -0.91
CA ILE A 24 4.73 -6.39 0.07
C ILE A 24 5.99 -6.19 0.87
N ALA A 25 6.61 -7.25 1.35
CA ALA A 25 7.82 -7.15 2.14
C ALA A 25 8.95 -6.53 1.33
N ASN A 26 9.10 -6.93 0.08
CA ASN A 26 10.13 -6.39 -0.80
C ASN A 26 9.91 -4.91 -1.08
N ASP A 27 8.67 -4.53 -1.35
CA ASP A 27 8.34 -3.13 -1.61
C ASP A 27 8.56 -2.28 -0.36
N ALA A 28 8.25 -2.81 0.81
CA ALA A 28 8.48 -2.09 2.05
C ALA A 28 9.95 -1.79 2.26
N VAL A 29 10.83 -2.73 1.92
CA VAL A 29 12.27 -2.50 2.02
C VAL A 29 12.71 -1.45 1.01
N LEU A 30 12.20 -1.54 -0.22
CA LEU A 30 12.62 -0.62 -1.29
C LEU A 30 12.11 0.79 -1.08
N CYS A 31 10.90 0.93 -0.58
CA CYS A 31 10.26 2.25 -0.46
C CYS A 31 10.58 2.95 0.85
N GLY A 32 10.88 2.19 1.89
CA GLY A 32 11.15 2.77 3.19
C GLY A 32 9.88 3.17 3.93
N VAL A 33 10.05 3.67 5.15
CA VAL A 33 8.90 3.95 6.03
C VAL A 33 8.01 5.07 5.50
N HIS A 34 8.55 5.93 4.65
CA HIS A 34 7.75 7.02 4.09
C HIS A 34 7.23 6.71 2.69
N GLY A 35 7.36 5.47 2.27
CA GLY A 35 6.87 5.06 0.97
C GLY A 35 5.43 4.63 0.99
N ALA A 36 4.93 4.33 -0.18
CA ALA A 36 3.56 3.87 -0.34
C ALA A 36 3.45 2.93 -1.53
N ILE A 37 2.46 2.05 -1.47
CA ILE A 37 2.12 1.17 -2.58
C ILE A 37 0.75 1.58 -3.09
N VAL A 38 0.66 1.87 -4.37
CA VAL A 38 -0.62 2.14 -5.01
C VAL A 38 -1.05 0.86 -5.70
N VAL A 39 -2.22 0.37 -5.36
CA VAL A 39 -2.71 -0.92 -5.85
C VAL A 39 -3.97 -0.70 -6.66
N SER A 40 -4.01 -1.20 -7.88
CA SER A 40 -5.17 -1.08 -8.73
C SER A 40 -5.93 -2.39 -8.80
N GLY A 41 -7.19 -2.32 -9.21
CA GLY A 41 -8.00 -3.49 -9.44
C GLY A 41 -8.55 -4.16 -8.20
N ILE A 42 -8.61 -3.45 -7.09
CA ILE A 42 -8.97 -4.06 -5.80
C ILE A 42 -10.40 -4.57 -5.74
N TYR A 43 -11.27 -4.05 -6.59
CA TYR A 43 -12.67 -4.51 -6.65
C TYR A 43 -13.02 -5.16 -7.98
N ARG A 44 -12.01 -5.61 -8.71
CA ARG A 44 -12.24 -6.19 -10.04
C ARG A 44 -13.11 -7.43 -9.98
N ASP A 45 -12.88 -8.29 -8.99
CA ASP A 45 -13.68 -9.49 -8.78
C ASP A 45 -13.53 -9.93 -7.32
N LYS A 46 -14.15 -11.04 -6.99
CA LYS A 46 -14.15 -11.53 -5.61
C LYS A 46 -12.75 -11.88 -5.15
N LYS A 47 -11.97 -12.50 -6.01
CA LYS A 47 -10.61 -12.89 -5.68
C LYS A 47 -9.73 -11.66 -5.41
N SER A 48 -9.93 -10.62 -6.20
CA SER A 48 -9.19 -9.37 -6.01
C SER A 48 -9.54 -8.72 -4.68
N ARG A 49 -10.82 -8.73 -4.32
CA ARG A 49 -11.24 -8.16 -3.04
C ARG A 49 -10.67 -8.93 -1.87
N GLU A 50 -10.63 -10.26 -1.98
CA GLU A 50 -10.05 -11.08 -0.91
C GLU A 50 -8.57 -10.78 -0.76
N ALA A 51 -7.86 -10.63 -1.88
CA ALA A 51 -6.45 -10.28 -1.83
C ALA A 51 -6.25 -8.92 -1.21
N TRP A 52 -7.11 -7.96 -1.52
CA TRP A 52 -7.05 -6.63 -0.94
C TRP A 52 -7.26 -6.65 0.57
N GLU A 53 -8.26 -7.39 1.04
CA GLU A 53 -8.50 -7.51 2.47
C GLU A 53 -7.32 -8.12 3.19
N LYS A 54 -6.72 -9.12 2.57
CA LYS A 54 -5.55 -9.77 3.13
C LYS A 54 -4.36 -8.81 3.19
N MET A 55 -4.19 -8.02 2.14
CA MET A 55 -3.12 -7.03 2.09
C MET A 55 -3.24 -6.02 3.22
N ARG A 56 -4.46 -5.57 3.52
CA ARG A 56 -4.67 -4.61 4.60
C ARG A 56 -4.25 -5.15 5.97
N GLU A 57 -4.26 -6.47 6.12
CA GLU A 57 -3.88 -7.10 7.39
C GLU A 57 -2.39 -7.33 7.51
N ASN A 58 -1.64 -7.09 6.45
CA ASN A 58 -0.20 -7.33 6.45
C ASN A 58 0.49 -6.39 7.44
N PRO A 59 1.38 -6.90 8.29
CA PRO A 59 2.04 -6.04 9.28
C PRO A 59 2.93 -4.96 8.69
N CYS A 60 3.32 -5.07 7.43
CA CYS A 60 4.11 -4.01 6.77
C CYS A 60 3.25 -2.84 6.33
N ILE A 61 1.93 -2.97 6.36
CA ILE A 61 1.01 -1.95 5.89
C ILE A 61 0.43 -1.20 7.09
N GLY A 62 0.50 0.12 7.06
CA GLY A 62 -0.08 0.96 8.10
C GLY A 62 -1.45 1.49 7.69
N VAL A 63 -1.48 2.75 7.28
CA VAL A 63 -2.75 3.39 6.89
C VAL A 63 -3.06 3.06 5.44
N THR A 64 -4.32 2.77 5.15
CA THR A 64 -4.75 2.50 3.78
C THR A 64 -5.93 3.39 3.42
N PHE A 65 -5.96 3.80 2.16
CA PHE A 65 -7.06 4.57 1.61
C PHE A 65 -7.63 3.82 0.42
N ASP A 66 -8.91 3.53 0.49
CA ASP A 66 -9.64 2.85 -0.57
C ASP A 66 -10.34 3.90 -1.42
N LEU A 67 -9.92 4.02 -2.66
CA LEU A 67 -10.45 5.01 -3.60
C LEU A 67 -11.27 4.35 -4.68
N TYR A 68 -11.85 3.21 -4.37
CA TYR A 68 -12.74 2.43 -5.21
C TYR A 68 -11.97 1.59 -6.24
N ASP A 69 -11.41 2.19 -7.29
CA ASP A 69 -10.69 1.42 -8.31
C ASP A 69 -9.26 1.15 -7.92
N LEU A 70 -8.75 1.96 -7.01
CA LEU A 70 -7.39 1.76 -6.55
C LEU A 70 -7.30 2.09 -5.08
N ALA A 71 -6.20 1.73 -4.48
CA ALA A 71 -5.96 1.98 -3.08
C ALA A 71 -4.55 2.49 -2.89
N ILE A 72 -4.35 3.24 -1.82
CA ILE A 72 -3.02 3.71 -1.44
C ILE A 72 -2.72 3.11 -0.07
N CYS A 73 -1.59 2.43 0.02
CA CYS A 73 -1.17 1.75 1.24
C CYS A 73 0.13 2.37 1.71
N PHE A 74 0.09 3.00 2.87
CA PHE A 74 1.28 3.62 3.43
C PHE A 74 2.04 2.61 4.27
N LEU A 75 3.36 2.68 4.19
CA LEU A 75 4.24 1.69 4.81
C LEU A 75 4.71 2.10 6.20
N ASP A 76 4.28 3.26 6.67
CA ASP A 76 4.63 3.72 8.00
C ASP A 76 3.75 3.00 9.04
N THR A 77 4.33 2.11 9.80
CA THR A 77 3.61 1.34 10.81
C THR A 77 3.84 1.87 12.20
N SER A 78 4.44 3.06 12.33
CA SER A 78 4.68 3.66 13.63
C SER A 78 3.41 4.22 14.27
N ILE A 79 2.35 4.36 13.48
CA ILE A 79 1.04 4.78 13.99
C ILE A 79 0.10 3.60 13.89
N TYR A 80 -1.07 3.73 14.49
CA TYR A 80 -2.06 2.66 14.46
C TYR A 80 -2.50 2.38 13.04
N LYS A 81 -2.67 1.09 12.74
CA LYS A 81 -3.20 0.66 11.47
C LYS A 81 -4.63 1.19 11.33
N GLN A 82 -4.90 1.85 10.22
CA GLN A 82 -6.20 2.44 9.96
C GLN A 82 -6.57 2.23 8.50
N HIS A 83 -7.86 2.19 8.24
CA HIS A 83 -8.37 2.02 6.89
C HIS A 83 -9.47 3.03 6.63
N TYR A 84 -9.36 3.74 5.53
CA TYR A 84 -10.32 4.76 5.14
C TYR A 84 -10.88 4.45 3.77
N ILE A 85 -12.16 4.67 3.60
CA ILE A 85 -12.82 4.53 2.32
C ILE A 85 -13.24 5.93 1.90
N LEU A 86 -12.76 6.35 0.73
CA LEU A 86 -13.05 7.68 0.21
C LEU A 86 -13.94 7.55 -1.01
N ASN A 87 -15.13 8.12 -0.92
CA ASN A 87 -16.09 8.08 -1.99
C ASN A 87 -16.05 9.39 -2.76
N PHE A 88 -15.96 9.27 -4.07
CA PHE A 88 -15.96 10.44 -4.95
C PHE A 88 -17.18 10.51 -5.81
#